data_466c437deadaef55c2ed9922311bc810
#
_entry.id   466c437deadaef55c2ed9922311bc810
#
_cell.length_a   1.000
_cell.length_b   1.000
_cell.length_c   1.000
_cell.angle_alpha   90.00
_cell.angle_beta   90.00
_cell.angle_gamma   90.00
#
_symmetry.space_group_name_H-M   'P 1'
#
loop_
_entity.id
_entity.type
_entity.pdbx_description
1 polymer ?
#
loop_
_entity_poly.entity_id
_entity_poly.type
_entity_poly.pdbx_seq_one_letter_code
_entity_poly.pdbx_strand_id
1 'polypeptide(L)'
;LVRPGASVKISCKASGYSFTSYWMHWVKQRPGQGLEWIGMIDPSDSETRLNQKFKDKATLTVDKSSSTAYMQLSSPTSEDSAVYYCARRAYYGNYGGYWGQGTTLTVSSESQSFPNDXXXFLQ
;
A
#
# COMPACT_ATOMS: atom_id res chain seq x y z
N LEU A 1 -0.04 13.23 3.84
CA LEU A 1 1.21 13.83 3.42
C LEU A 1 2.36 13.24 4.21
N VAL A 2 3.36 12.75 3.50
CA VAL A 2 4.48 12.03 4.11
C VAL A 2 5.77 12.67 3.63
N ARG A 3 6.72 12.81 4.54
CA ARG A 3 8.04 13.31 4.16
C ARG A 3 8.84 12.24 3.45
N PRO A 4 9.65 12.63 2.49
CA PRO A 4 10.55 11.64 1.87
C PRO A 4 11.41 10.99 2.93
N GLY A 5 11.62 9.70 2.80
CA GLY A 5 12.44 8.94 3.72
C GLY A 5 11.73 8.38 4.92
N ALA A 6 10.56 8.92 5.28
CA ALA A 6 9.80 8.37 6.40
C ALA A 6 9.01 7.16 5.90
N SER A 7 9.09 6.06 6.63
CA SER A 7 8.35 4.90 6.22
C SER A 7 6.84 5.13 6.42
N VAL A 8 6.02 4.49 5.60
CA VAL A 8 4.58 4.64 5.69
C VAL A 8 3.93 3.27 5.59
N LYS A 9 2.87 3.06 6.35
CA LYS A 9 2.17 1.79 6.40
C LYS A 9 0.70 2.03 6.12
N ILE A 10 0.19 1.37 5.11
CA ILE A 10 -1.19 1.51 4.67
C ILE A 10 -1.93 0.25 5.08
N SER A 11 -3.15 0.40 5.58
CA SER A 11 -3.92 -0.75 6.05
C SER A 11 -5.15 -0.97 5.17
N CYS A 12 -5.64 -2.20 5.21
CA CYS A 12 -6.80 -2.62 4.47
C CYS A 12 -7.54 -3.66 5.32
N LYS A 13 -8.66 -3.24 5.90
CA LYS A 13 -9.42 -4.15 6.75
C LYS A 13 -10.45 -4.87 5.92
N ALA A 14 -10.46 -6.19 6.00
CA ALA A 14 -11.41 -7.01 5.29
C ALA A 14 -12.68 -7.17 6.10
N SER A 15 -13.82 -7.18 5.42
CA SER A 15 -15.08 -7.45 6.07
C SER A 15 -16.00 -8.15 5.09
N GLY A 16 -16.89 -8.96 5.62
CA GLY A 16 -17.91 -9.61 4.82
C GLY A 16 -17.46 -10.88 4.14
N TYR A 17 -16.25 -11.37 4.42
CA TYR A 17 -15.81 -12.62 3.85
C TYR A 17 -14.71 -13.21 4.73
N SER A 18 -14.34 -14.45 4.43
CA SER A 18 -13.31 -15.14 5.20
C SER A 18 -11.93 -14.63 4.76
N PHE A 19 -11.31 -13.86 5.64
CA PHE A 19 -10.07 -13.18 5.32
C PHE A 19 -8.97 -14.14 4.87
N THR A 20 -8.86 -15.30 5.49
CA THR A 20 -7.77 -16.22 5.17
C THR A 20 -8.04 -17.07 3.94
N SER A 21 -9.19 -16.92 3.29
CA SER A 21 -9.54 -17.73 2.14
C SER A 21 -9.14 -17.13 0.81
N TYR A 22 -8.66 -15.90 0.78
CA TYR A 22 -8.31 -15.24 -0.46
C TYR A 22 -7.02 -14.47 -0.32
N TRP A 23 -6.21 -14.53 -1.35
CA TRP A 23 -5.04 -13.68 -1.43
C TRP A 23 -5.46 -12.22 -1.46
N MET A 24 -4.66 -11.36 -0.84
CA MET A 24 -4.90 -9.93 -0.89
C MET A 24 -3.85 -9.30 -1.79
N HIS A 25 -4.31 -8.58 -2.80
CA HIS A 25 -3.45 -7.91 -3.76
C HIS A 25 -3.34 -6.44 -3.44
N TRP A 26 -2.22 -5.85 -3.80
CA TRP A 26 -2.00 -4.42 -3.66
C TRP A 26 -1.67 -3.82 -5.01
N VAL A 27 -2.25 -2.68 -5.30
CA VAL A 27 -2.17 -2.06 -6.62
C VAL A 27 -1.94 -0.57 -6.43
N LYS A 28 -1.15 0.00 -7.34
CA LYS A 28 -0.77 1.41 -7.29
C LYS A 28 -1.30 2.10 -8.53
N GLN A 29 -1.83 3.31 -8.35
CA GLN A 29 -2.27 4.12 -9.47
C GLN A 29 -1.78 5.54 -9.31
N ARG A 30 -0.86 5.94 -10.16
CA ARG A 30 -0.38 7.31 -10.19
C ARG A 30 -1.29 8.14 -11.09
N PRO A 31 -1.40 9.45 -10.82
CA PRO A 31 -2.28 10.28 -11.64
C PRO A 31 -1.95 10.15 -13.13
N GLY A 32 -2.99 9.91 -13.92
CA GLY A 32 -2.84 9.78 -15.34
C GLY A 32 -2.21 8.49 -15.83
N GLN A 33 -1.95 7.56 -14.95
CA GLN A 33 -1.31 6.29 -15.29
C GLN A 33 -2.28 5.15 -15.06
N GLY A 34 -1.97 3.99 -15.65
CA GLY A 34 -2.75 2.80 -15.41
C GLY A 34 -2.43 2.18 -14.07
N LEU A 35 -3.12 1.10 -13.79
CA LEU A 35 -2.88 0.35 -12.56
C LEU A 35 -1.57 -0.42 -12.66
N GLU A 36 -0.88 -0.49 -11.54
CA GLU A 36 0.36 -1.23 -11.46
C GLU A 36 0.27 -2.18 -10.29
N TRP A 37 0.46 -3.46 -10.56
CA TRP A 37 0.38 -4.50 -9.52
C TRP A 37 1.65 -4.47 -8.68
N ILE A 38 1.48 -4.39 -7.37
CA ILE A 38 2.61 -4.38 -6.45
C ILE A 38 2.93 -5.78 -5.98
N GLY A 39 1.92 -6.52 -5.56
CA GLY A 39 2.14 -7.86 -5.05
C GLY A 39 0.90 -8.40 -4.39
N MET A 40 1.03 -9.58 -3.81
CA MET A 40 -0.08 -10.21 -3.11
C MET A 40 0.42 -10.99 -1.93
N ILE A 41 -0.45 -11.19 -0.97
CA ILE A 41 -0.12 -11.96 0.23
C ILE A 41 -1.28 -12.90 0.54
N ASP A 42 -0.93 -14.12 0.94
CA ASP A 42 -1.91 -15.10 1.39
C ASP A 42 -2.06 -14.94 2.89
N PRO A 43 -3.22 -14.48 3.37
CA PRO A 43 -3.33 -14.23 4.81
C PRO A 43 -3.26 -15.49 5.67
N SER A 44 -3.46 -16.66 5.09
CA SER A 44 -3.45 -17.87 5.89
C SER A 44 -2.06 -18.21 6.41
N ASP A 45 -1.01 -17.91 5.64
CA ASP A 45 0.34 -18.26 6.05
C ASP A 45 1.36 -17.17 5.77
N SER A 46 0.90 -16.02 5.31
CA SER A 46 1.74 -14.86 4.99
C SER A 46 2.68 -15.09 3.82
N GLU A 47 2.39 -16.09 2.99
CA GLU A 47 3.15 -16.23 1.74
C GLU A 47 2.96 -14.97 0.91
N THR A 48 4.05 -14.46 0.37
CA THR A 48 4.02 -13.17 -0.32
C THR A 48 4.67 -13.32 -1.69
N ARG A 49 4.09 -12.69 -2.68
CA ARG A 49 4.63 -12.61 -4.02
C ARG A 49 4.66 -11.15 -4.43
N LEU A 50 5.83 -10.65 -4.78
CA LEU A 50 6.00 -9.25 -5.12
C LEU A 50 6.41 -9.09 -6.57
N ASN A 51 5.87 -8.06 -7.21
CA ASN A 51 6.43 -7.56 -8.44
C ASN A 51 7.87 -7.18 -8.15
N GLN A 52 8.79 -7.69 -8.98
CA GLN A 52 10.22 -7.48 -8.75
C GLN A 52 10.56 -6.00 -8.63
N LYS A 53 9.83 -5.17 -9.33
CA LYS A 53 10.04 -3.73 -9.28
C LYS A 53 9.88 -3.16 -7.88
N PHE A 54 9.08 -3.80 -7.04
CA PHE A 54 8.79 -3.30 -5.69
C PHE A 54 9.49 -4.08 -4.60
N LYS A 55 10.43 -4.96 -4.93
CA LYS A 55 10.99 -5.86 -3.94
C LYS A 55 11.71 -5.13 -2.81
N ASP A 56 12.28 -3.99 -3.09
CA ASP A 56 12.99 -3.21 -2.06
C ASP A 56 12.16 -2.04 -1.57
N LYS A 57 10.91 -1.94 -2.01
CA LYS A 57 10.06 -0.81 -1.67
C LYS A 57 8.92 -1.22 -0.76
N ALA A 58 8.28 -2.34 -1.04
CA ALA A 58 7.05 -2.72 -0.36
C ALA A 58 7.24 -3.95 0.49
N THR A 59 6.63 -3.96 1.66
CA THR A 59 6.55 -5.13 2.54
C THR A 59 5.09 -5.36 2.87
N LEU A 60 4.63 -6.58 2.62
CA LEU A 60 3.23 -6.94 2.85
C LEU A 60 3.14 -7.80 4.10
N THR A 61 2.19 -7.48 4.96
CA THR A 61 1.94 -8.26 6.16
C THR A 61 0.44 -8.36 6.40
N VAL A 62 0.05 -9.23 7.33
CA VAL A 62 -1.35 -9.35 7.74
C VAL A 62 -1.41 -9.52 9.24
N ASP A 63 -2.56 -9.16 9.80
CA ASP A 63 -2.93 -9.47 11.17
C ASP A 63 -4.23 -10.24 11.09
N LYS A 64 -4.16 -11.54 11.28
CA LYS A 64 -5.35 -12.37 11.15
C LYS A 64 -6.39 -12.06 12.19
N SER A 65 -5.97 -11.70 13.39
CA SER A 65 -6.93 -11.45 14.46
C SER A 65 -7.82 -10.25 14.18
N SER A 66 -7.35 -9.30 13.39
CA SER A 66 -8.15 -8.14 13.04
C SER A 66 -8.59 -8.16 11.58
N SER A 67 -8.27 -9.23 10.85
CA SER A 67 -8.59 -9.34 9.41
C SER A 67 -8.09 -8.13 8.63
N THR A 68 -6.86 -7.72 8.91
CA THR A 68 -6.31 -6.53 8.30
C THR A 68 -5.03 -6.88 7.57
N ALA A 69 -4.91 -6.37 6.35
CA ALA A 69 -3.68 -6.49 5.57
C ALA A 69 -2.96 -5.14 5.59
N TYR A 70 -1.65 -5.19 5.52
CA TYR A 70 -0.83 -3.98 5.57
C TYR A 70 0.18 -3.99 4.45
N MET A 71 0.46 -2.80 3.92
CA MET A 71 1.57 -2.60 3.01
C MET A 71 2.41 -1.47 3.55
N GLN A 72 3.69 -1.76 3.74
CA GLN A 72 4.63 -0.76 4.21
C GLN A 72 5.54 -0.37 3.06
N LEU A 73 5.71 0.94 2.86
CA LEU A 73 6.60 1.46 1.85
C LEU A 73 7.80 2.09 2.54
N SER A 74 8.98 1.67 2.13
CA SER A 74 10.21 2.17 2.73
C SER A 74 10.72 3.37 1.95
N SER A 75 11.33 4.29 2.67
CA SER A 75 12.01 5.45 2.07
C SER A 75 11.21 6.07 0.94
N PRO A 76 9.98 6.52 1.21
CA PRO A 76 9.16 7.03 0.11
C PRO A 76 9.77 8.25 -0.56
N THR A 77 9.56 8.32 -1.87
CA THR A 77 9.96 9.47 -2.69
C THR A 77 8.74 9.96 -3.43
N SER A 78 8.88 11.02 -4.19
CA SER A 78 7.75 11.56 -4.94
C SER A 78 7.20 10.54 -5.94
N GLU A 79 8.03 9.58 -6.36
CA GLU A 79 7.56 8.53 -7.25
C GLU A 79 6.54 7.63 -6.59
N ASP A 80 6.49 7.63 -5.26
CA ASP A 80 5.54 6.80 -4.53
C ASP A 80 4.21 7.50 -4.31
N SER A 81 4.09 8.77 -4.69
CA SER A 81 2.82 9.48 -4.59
C SER A 81 1.82 8.85 -5.54
N ALA A 82 0.70 8.38 -5.01
CA ALA A 82 -0.24 7.61 -5.79
C ALA A 82 -1.44 7.29 -4.91
N VAL A 83 -2.46 6.70 -5.54
CA VAL A 83 -3.53 6.05 -4.80
C VAL A 83 -3.19 4.56 -4.75
N TYR A 84 -3.26 4.00 -3.57
CA TYR A 84 -2.99 2.58 -3.37
C TYR A 84 -4.28 1.86 -3.00
N TYR A 85 -4.50 0.74 -3.64
CA TYR A 85 -5.69 -0.06 -3.42
C TYR A 85 -5.30 -1.45 -2.95
N CYS A 86 -6.13 -2.02 -2.09
CA CYS A 86 -6.11 -3.46 -1.87
C CYS A 86 -7.29 -4.06 -2.63
N ALA A 87 -7.13 -5.30 -3.06
CA ALA A 87 -8.15 -5.96 -3.85
C ALA A 87 -8.04 -7.46 -3.65
N ARG A 88 -9.17 -8.15 -3.71
CA ARG A 88 -9.13 -9.59 -3.75
C ARG A 88 -9.81 -10.07 -5.02
N ARG A 89 -9.47 -11.29 -5.43
CA ARG A 89 -10.05 -11.81 -6.64
C ARG A 89 -11.50 -12.17 -6.41
N ALA A 90 -12.27 -12.10 -7.47
CA ALA A 90 -13.62 -12.62 -7.45
C ALA A 90 -13.55 -14.14 -7.47
N TYR A 91 -14.68 -14.75 -7.36
CA TYR A 91 -14.76 -16.21 -7.24
C TYR A 91 -14.00 -16.91 -8.36
N TYR A 92 -14.17 -16.45 -9.59
CA TYR A 92 -13.50 -17.05 -10.73
C TYR A 92 -12.44 -16.20 -11.34
N GLY A 93 -12.18 -15.07 -10.78
CA GLY A 93 -11.34 -14.11 -11.45
C GLY A 93 -9.95 -13.99 -10.85
N ASN A 94 -9.20 -13.10 -11.43
CA ASN A 94 -7.96 -12.65 -10.85
C ASN A 94 -8.29 -11.51 -9.90
N TYR A 95 -7.27 -10.81 -9.42
CA TYR A 95 -7.54 -9.69 -8.54
C TYR A 95 -8.36 -8.66 -9.32
N GLY A 96 -9.06 -7.84 -8.58
CA GLY A 96 -9.87 -6.80 -9.20
C GLY A 96 -11.35 -7.03 -9.10
N GLY A 97 -11.77 -8.17 -8.57
CA GLY A 97 -13.18 -8.43 -8.41
C GLY A 97 -13.80 -7.64 -7.27
N TYR A 98 -13.05 -7.46 -6.18
CA TYR A 98 -13.52 -6.72 -5.02
C TYR A 98 -12.40 -5.82 -4.55
N TRP A 99 -12.67 -4.53 -4.51
CA TRP A 99 -11.66 -3.52 -4.22
C TRP A 99 -11.95 -2.82 -2.91
N GLY A 100 -10.91 -2.51 -2.19
CA GLY A 100 -11.03 -1.60 -1.08
C GLY A 100 -11.06 -0.18 -1.58
N GLN A 101 -11.38 0.74 -0.69
CA GLN A 101 -11.25 2.15 -1.02
C GLN A 101 -9.78 2.49 -1.13
N GLY A 102 -9.47 3.37 -2.04
CA GLY A 102 -8.09 3.76 -2.22
C GLY A 102 -7.58 4.61 -1.07
N THR A 103 -6.29 4.53 -0.84
CA THR A 103 -5.60 5.40 0.10
C THR A 103 -4.67 6.29 -0.70
N THR A 104 -4.85 7.59 -0.59
CA THR A 104 -4.01 8.53 -1.31
C THR A 104 -2.77 8.82 -0.48
N LEU A 105 -1.62 8.59 -1.08
CA LEU A 105 -0.35 8.90 -0.47
C LEU A 105 0.28 10.05 -1.24
N THR A 106 0.62 11.11 -0.51
CA THR A 106 1.34 12.23 -1.09
C THR A 106 2.67 12.35 -0.38
N VAL A 107 3.74 12.21 -1.13
CA VAL A 107 5.09 12.35 -0.58
C VAL A 107 5.58 13.73 -0.95
N SER A 108 5.92 14.50 0.06
CA SER A 108 6.34 15.87 -0.17
C SER A 108 7.71 15.90 -0.81
N SER A 109 7.82 16.59 -1.94
CA SER A 109 9.13 16.84 -2.51
C SER A 109 9.81 18.03 -1.85
N GLU A 110 9.12 18.61 -0.89
CA GLU A 110 9.58 19.81 -0.20
C GLU A 110 10.06 19.48 1.20
N SER A 111 10.60 18.28 1.40
CA SER A 111 11.02 17.87 2.73
C SER A 111 12.01 18.86 3.33
N GLN A 112 12.83 19.44 2.51
CA GLN A 112 13.84 20.39 2.97
C GLN A 112 13.21 21.67 3.47
N SER A 113 11.99 21.96 3.12
CA SER A 113 11.34 23.18 3.55
C SER A 113 10.59 23.03 4.86
N PHE A 114 10.63 21.87 5.47
CA PHE A 114 10.10 21.69 6.82
C PHE A 114 11.20 22.10 7.78
N PRO A 115 11.24 23.20 8.27
CA PRO A 115 12.38 23.64 9.10
C PRO A 115 12.16 23.46 10.58
N ASN A 116 11.80 23.30 9.53
CA ASN A 116 11.75 23.44 10.30
C ASN A 116 11.98 23.72 10.94
N ASP A 117 11.95 24.07 10.41
CA ASP A 117 12.15 24.46 10.67
C ASP A 117 12.23 24.92 10.94
N UNK A 118 12.17 24.91 11.15
CA UNK A 118 12.06 24.89 11.12
C UNK A 118 11.96 24.98 11.18
N UNK A 119 11.13 25.05 11.46
CA UNK A 119 10.97 24.87 11.32
C UNK A 119 10.83 24.87 11.32
N UNK A 120 9.66 24.89 11.61
CA UNK A 120 9.53 24.66 11.37
C UNK A 120 9.30 24.68 11.18
N PHE A 121 8.67 25.26 10.56
CA PHE A 121 8.02 25.26 10.32
C PHE A 121 7.20 24.52 10.52
N LEU A 122 6.85 24.18 10.35
CA LEU A 122 6.26 23.47 10.41
C LEU A 122 5.85 22.67 10.72
N GLN A 123 5.91 22.83 10.84
CA GLN A 123 5.77 22.09 10.88
C GLN A 123 5.35 21.52 11.17
#